data_64a3a99322a945bb0ae7cf39a1ee6ded
#
_entry.id   64a3a99322a945bb0ae7cf39a1ee6ded
#
_cell.length_a   1.000
_cell.length_b   1.000
_cell.length_c   1.000
_cell.angle_alpha   90.00
_cell.angle_beta   90.00
_cell.angle_gamma   90.00
#
_symmetry.space_group_name_H-M   'P 1'
#
loop_
_entity.id
_entity.type
_entity.pdbx_description
1 polymer ?
#
loop_
_entity_poly.entity_id
_entity_poly.type
_entity_poly.pdbx_seq_one_letter_code
_entity_poly.pdbx_strand_id
1 'polypeptide(L)'
;EQKARLLPGLVDGTLTAAIGLGGNVTHSGARASGQAGVLIGAALADLLLVIAGDDVLIVERTADGVGVDAPGSLDRTRRSGRVTLSDTNVEVLPGARDAALARARTLFGAEAVGGASDCVDAAVEYAKVREQFGRTIATFQAVKHHCANMLVAAESAVACVWDAARAAGEDEQQFRLIAAAAATLAFPAYLRNAELNIQVHGGIGFTWEHDAHLHLRRALTLAALLGGDGPATDTFTLTVAGGSRANSVDLPEGAEELRSAIRAEAQRIAELDEQGQLDELIATGYLMPHWPKPWGRAAGAVEQLLTEEEFAAAGIKRPDYGITSWVILTLIQHGTDSQIERFVEKALRKEEIWCQLFSEPAAGSDAAAVKTRATRTDGGWIVNGQKVWTSGAHYCKRGLATVRTDFDGPKHSGITMVILDMKGPGVEVRPLRQITGGSEFNEVFFNDVFVPHEDVVGEVNAGWTVARATLGNERVSIGGGAGGIAPATAWLVDLAKRHGDRVVGTPQRLGRFLAEDHALRLLNLRRAVRSIEGSGPGPEGNITKLKLAEHFQEQGAIAVSLLGPEMVLDSGEGALAARAAMGARGMAIAGGTSEIARNQIAERILGMPRDPLIT
;
A
#
# COMPACT_ATOMS: atom_id res chain seq x y z
N GLU A 1 19.47 28.24 -28.21
CA GLU A 1 20.10 29.48 -27.74
C GLU A 1 19.99 29.65 -26.22
N GLN A 2 18.78 29.64 -25.64
CA GLN A 2 18.53 29.73 -24.19
C GLN A 2 19.28 28.69 -23.37
N LYS A 3 19.24 27.41 -23.78
CA LYS A 3 19.97 26.32 -23.09
C LYS A 3 21.47 26.59 -23.02
N ALA A 4 22.08 27.01 -24.12
CA ALA A 4 23.52 27.28 -24.17
C ALA A 4 23.91 28.48 -23.30
N ARG A 5 23.02 29.46 -23.15
CA ARG A 5 23.28 30.68 -22.35
C ARG A 5 23.04 30.45 -20.86
N LEU A 6 21.97 29.76 -20.47
CA LEU A 6 21.51 29.70 -19.07
C LEU A 6 21.96 28.45 -18.31
N LEU A 7 21.99 27.29 -19.00
CA LEU A 7 22.27 26.03 -18.31
C LEU A 7 23.65 25.95 -17.66
N PRO A 8 24.75 26.43 -18.25
CA PRO A 8 26.05 26.40 -17.58
C PRO A 8 26.02 27.05 -16.21
N GLY A 9 25.50 28.30 -16.13
CA GLY A 9 25.43 29.05 -14.88
C GLY A 9 24.44 28.47 -13.86
N LEU A 10 23.35 27.83 -14.32
CA LEU A 10 22.41 27.14 -13.43
C LEU A 10 23.02 25.84 -12.87
N VAL A 11 23.85 25.15 -13.66
CA VAL A 11 24.49 23.88 -13.24
C VAL A 11 25.65 24.13 -12.27
N ASP A 12 26.47 25.16 -12.50
CA ASP A 12 27.60 25.48 -11.61
C ASP A 12 27.21 26.39 -10.43
N GLY A 13 25.94 26.83 -10.38
CA GLY A 13 25.39 27.67 -9.30
C GLY A 13 25.77 29.13 -9.34
N THR A 14 26.41 29.60 -10.42
CA THR A 14 26.68 31.04 -10.64
C THR A 14 25.43 31.80 -11.03
N LEU A 15 24.40 31.11 -11.50
CA LEU A 15 23.05 31.59 -11.78
C LEU A 15 22.04 30.84 -10.90
N THR A 16 21.12 31.59 -10.30
CA THR A 16 20.05 31.04 -9.47
C THR A 16 18.68 31.35 -10.07
N ALA A 17 17.69 30.47 -9.89
CA ALA A 17 16.35 30.70 -10.41
C ALA A 17 15.27 30.43 -9.36
N ALA A 18 14.17 31.16 -9.46
CA ALA A 18 12.94 30.96 -8.71
C ALA A 18 11.76 30.72 -9.66
N ILE A 19 10.81 29.89 -9.25
CA ILE A 19 9.62 29.61 -10.07
C ILE A 19 8.35 30.14 -9.40
N GLY A 20 7.50 30.82 -10.18
CA GLY A 20 6.15 31.26 -9.82
C GLY A 20 5.12 30.43 -10.56
N LEU A 21 4.36 29.65 -9.81
CA LEU A 21 3.37 28.71 -10.32
C LEU A 21 1.93 29.25 -10.30
N GLY A 22 1.75 30.47 -9.79
CA GLY A 22 0.45 31.13 -9.69
C GLY A 22 0.52 32.59 -10.17
N GLY A 23 -0.58 33.29 -10.02
CA GLY A 23 -0.66 34.70 -10.40
C GLY A 23 -1.53 34.96 -11.64
N ASN A 24 -1.46 36.17 -12.15
CA ASN A 24 -2.27 36.66 -13.29
C ASN A 24 -1.44 37.42 -14.31
N VAL A 25 -0.21 36.98 -14.55
CA VAL A 25 0.67 37.58 -15.56
C VAL A 25 0.12 37.28 -16.95
N THR A 26 0.09 38.32 -17.77
CA THR A 26 -0.20 38.23 -19.21
C THR A 26 0.99 38.76 -20.00
N HIS A 27 1.18 38.32 -21.23
CA HIS A 27 2.22 38.80 -22.11
C HIS A 27 1.72 39.04 -23.54
N SER A 28 2.40 39.92 -24.24
CA SER A 28 2.24 40.16 -25.67
C SER A 28 3.63 40.22 -26.30
N GLY A 29 3.97 39.16 -27.07
CA GLY A 29 5.35 38.99 -27.54
C GLY A 29 6.33 38.92 -26.36
N ALA A 30 7.36 39.75 -26.39
CA ALA A 30 8.42 39.82 -25.39
C ALA A 30 8.13 40.76 -24.20
N ARG A 31 6.91 41.26 -24.04
CA ARG A 31 6.54 42.17 -22.96
C ARG A 31 5.47 41.56 -22.06
N ALA A 32 5.67 41.62 -20.74
CA ALA A 32 4.77 41.03 -19.77
C ALA A 32 4.38 42.01 -18.64
N SER A 33 3.15 41.87 -18.16
CA SER A 33 2.63 42.62 -17.02
C SER A 33 1.71 41.76 -16.16
N GLY A 34 1.66 42.07 -14.87
CA GLY A 34 0.79 41.39 -13.90
C GLY A 34 1.51 40.97 -12.62
N GLN A 35 0.82 40.22 -11.80
CA GLN A 35 1.36 39.67 -10.55
C GLN A 35 1.72 38.22 -10.74
N ALA A 36 2.99 37.87 -10.56
CA ALA A 36 3.46 36.47 -10.62
C ALA A 36 3.23 35.69 -9.30
N GLY A 37 2.68 36.34 -8.29
CA GLY A 37 2.42 35.75 -6.99
C GLY A 37 3.67 35.67 -6.10
N VAL A 38 3.70 34.67 -5.22
CA VAL A 38 4.81 34.43 -4.30
C VAL A 38 5.70 33.31 -4.86
N LEU A 39 7.00 33.63 -5.00
CA LEU A 39 8.01 32.70 -5.46
C LEU A 39 8.97 32.36 -4.32
N ILE A 40 9.27 31.07 -4.13
CA ILE A 40 10.31 30.62 -3.19
C ILE A 40 11.67 31.08 -3.75
N GLY A 41 12.46 31.78 -2.93
CA GLY A 41 13.79 32.23 -3.32
C GLY A 41 13.84 33.47 -4.18
N ALA A 42 12.71 34.13 -4.51
CA ALA A 42 12.67 35.29 -5.39
C ALA A 42 13.61 36.44 -4.97
N ALA A 43 13.83 36.63 -3.67
CA ALA A 43 14.73 37.69 -3.17
C ALA A 43 16.22 37.46 -3.51
N LEU A 44 16.61 36.23 -3.82
CA LEU A 44 17.99 35.82 -4.12
C LEU A 44 18.20 35.38 -5.56
N ALA A 45 17.14 34.99 -6.26
CA ALA A 45 17.23 34.45 -7.61
C ALA A 45 17.68 35.52 -8.62
N ASP A 46 18.49 35.11 -9.58
CA ASP A 46 18.88 35.94 -10.72
C ASP A 46 17.83 35.87 -11.82
N LEU A 47 17.20 34.72 -11.97
CA LEU A 47 16.14 34.48 -12.94
C LEU A 47 14.82 34.15 -12.24
N LEU A 48 13.74 34.64 -12.80
CA LEU A 48 12.38 34.33 -12.39
C LEU A 48 11.68 33.58 -13.53
N LEU A 49 11.22 32.38 -13.26
CA LEU A 49 10.38 31.57 -14.17
C LEU A 49 8.94 31.82 -13.78
N VAL A 50 8.13 32.39 -14.65
CA VAL A 50 6.76 32.84 -14.35
C VAL A 50 5.77 32.19 -15.31
N ILE A 51 4.73 31.53 -14.80
CA ILE A 51 3.64 31.02 -15.62
C ILE A 51 2.73 32.16 -16.07
N ALA A 52 2.44 32.21 -17.38
CA ALA A 52 1.53 33.15 -18.01
C ALA A 52 0.66 32.44 -19.06
N GLY A 53 -0.58 32.09 -18.70
CA GLY A 53 -1.42 31.21 -19.52
C GLY A 53 -0.82 29.82 -19.66
N ASP A 54 -0.59 29.37 -20.89
CA ASP A 54 0.05 28.07 -21.19
C ASP A 54 1.57 28.18 -21.33
N ASP A 55 2.13 29.36 -21.23
CA ASP A 55 3.53 29.65 -21.44
C ASP A 55 4.29 29.81 -20.12
N VAL A 56 5.62 29.68 -20.18
CA VAL A 56 6.54 30.04 -19.11
C VAL A 56 7.42 31.20 -19.60
N LEU A 57 7.50 32.22 -18.80
CA LEU A 57 8.33 33.38 -19.06
C LEU A 57 9.63 33.28 -18.28
N ILE A 58 10.76 33.55 -18.92
CA ILE A 58 12.06 33.73 -18.29
C ILE A 58 12.28 35.24 -18.14
N VAL A 59 12.47 35.67 -16.90
CA VAL A 59 12.61 37.10 -16.54
C VAL A 59 13.90 37.25 -15.75
N GLU A 60 14.76 38.17 -16.16
CA GLU A 60 15.89 38.58 -15.32
C GLU A 60 15.37 39.44 -14.15
N ARG A 61 15.73 39.08 -12.91
CA ARG A 61 15.22 39.78 -11.72
C ARG A 61 15.54 41.28 -11.72
N THR A 62 16.63 41.66 -12.38
CA THR A 62 17.10 43.06 -12.49
C THR A 62 16.54 43.81 -13.71
N ALA A 63 15.69 43.18 -14.52
CA ALA A 63 15.10 43.80 -15.68
C ALA A 63 14.17 44.97 -15.30
N ASP A 64 14.08 45.96 -16.15
CA ASP A 64 13.17 47.11 -15.96
C ASP A 64 11.73 46.59 -15.83
N GLY A 65 11.00 47.17 -14.87
CA GLY A 65 9.61 46.82 -14.59
C GLY A 65 9.43 45.60 -13.67
N VAL A 66 10.50 44.93 -13.20
CA VAL A 66 10.41 43.87 -12.20
C VAL A 66 10.38 44.47 -10.80
N GLY A 67 9.32 44.20 -10.07
CA GLY A 67 9.21 44.46 -8.64
C GLY A 67 9.28 43.19 -7.82
N VAL A 68 10.18 43.15 -6.83
CA VAL A 68 10.27 42.05 -5.85
C VAL A 68 10.09 42.64 -4.45
N ASP A 69 8.95 42.34 -3.84
CA ASP A 69 8.67 42.63 -2.43
C ASP A 69 8.95 41.38 -1.59
N ALA A 70 9.97 41.44 -0.75
CA ALA A 70 10.46 40.31 0.03
C ALA A 70 10.34 40.54 1.55
N PRO A 71 9.14 40.53 2.12
CA PRO A 71 8.95 40.59 3.57
C PRO A 71 9.54 39.34 4.25
N GLY A 72 9.53 39.31 5.59
CA GLY A 72 9.97 38.16 6.32
C GLY A 72 9.20 36.88 5.91
N SER A 73 9.92 35.85 5.53
CA SER A 73 9.32 34.58 5.10
C SER A 73 8.89 33.73 6.28
N LEU A 74 7.78 32.96 6.15
CA LEU A 74 7.36 31.93 7.11
C LEU A 74 8.48 30.90 7.30
N ASP A 75 8.98 30.35 6.21
CA ASP A 75 10.19 29.54 6.19
C ASP A 75 11.39 30.47 6.07
N ARG A 76 12.10 30.68 7.17
CA ARG A 76 13.25 31.58 7.25
C ARG A 76 14.49 31.08 6.51
N THR A 77 14.51 29.81 6.13
CA THR A 77 15.59 29.21 5.33
C THR A 77 15.42 29.50 3.83
N ARG A 78 14.25 30.07 3.43
CA ARG A 78 13.93 30.45 2.05
C ARG A 78 13.58 31.95 2.02
N ARG A 79 14.14 32.68 1.06
CA ARG A 79 13.92 34.10 0.87
C ARG A 79 12.82 34.29 -0.18
N SER A 80 11.57 33.99 0.21
CA SER A 80 10.41 34.15 -0.66
C SER A 80 10.08 35.62 -0.90
N GLY A 81 9.48 35.93 -2.05
CA GLY A 81 9.06 37.29 -2.38
C GLY A 81 7.86 37.32 -3.30
N ARG A 82 7.07 38.40 -3.23
CA ARG A 82 6.03 38.71 -4.22
C ARG A 82 6.69 39.37 -5.42
N VAL A 83 6.32 38.87 -6.60
CA VAL A 83 6.87 39.35 -7.86
C VAL A 83 5.77 40.01 -8.67
N THR A 84 6.05 41.22 -9.16
CA THR A 84 5.21 41.98 -10.09
C THR A 84 6.00 42.35 -11.33
N LEU A 85 5.34 42.32 -12.47
CA LEU A 85 5.89 42.73 -13.77
C LEU A 85 5.09 43.91 -14.30
N SER A 86 5.78 44.95 -14.78
CA SER A 86 5.19 46.15 -15.34
C SER A 86 5.85 46.46 -16.68
N ASP A 87 5.24 46.03 -17.76
CA ASP A 87 5.78 46.14 -19.12
C ASP A 87 7.24 45.67 -19.21
N THR A 88 7.52 44.53 -18.57
CA THR A 88 8.85 43.96 -18.42
C THR A 88 9.24 43.15 -19.66
N ASN A 89 10.50 43.26 -20.08
CA ASN A 89 11.05 42.44 -21.16
C ASN A 89 11.24 40.98 -20.69
N VAL A 90 10.73 40.01 -21.46
CA VAL A 90 10.73 38.61 -21.11
C VAL A 90 11.09 37.72 -22.30
N GLU A 91 11.63 36.56 -22.03
CA GLU A 91 11.76 35.48 -23.00
C GLU A 91 10.65 34.46 -22.79
N VAL A 92 10.01 34.00 -23.87
CA VAL A 92 8.85 33.09 -23.80
C VAL A 92 9.29 31.67 -24.10
N LEU A 93 8.84 30.73 -23.28
CA LEU A 93 8.86 29.29 -23.53
C LEU A 93 7.42 28.84 -23.84
N PRO A 94 7.05 28.73 -25.12
CA PRO A 94 5.66 28.46 -25.51
C PRO A 94 5.21 27.08 -25.08
N GLY A 95 3.97 26.97 -24.54
CA GLY A 95 3.35 25.71 -24.15
C GLY A 95 4.07 24.97 -23.00
N ALA A 96 4.97 25.62 -22.28
CA ALA A 96 5.83 24.98 -21.29
C ALA A 96 5.21 24.85 -19.88
N ARG A 97 4.02 25.40 -19.65
CA ARG A 97 3.36 25.43 -18.34
C ARG A 97 3.28 24.06 -17.69
N ASP A 98 2.67 23.09 -18.38
CA ASP A 98 2.37 21.78 -17.79
C ASP A 98 3.64 21.00 -17.49
N ALA A 99 4.64 21.08 -18.37
CA ALA A 99 5.95 20.48 -18.15
C ALA A 99 6.69 21.14 -16.97
N ALA A 100 6.61 22.46 -16.82
CA ALA A 100 7.20 23.17 -15.69
C ALA A 100 6.49 22.79 -14.37
N LEU A 101 5.17 22.71 -14.38
CA LEU A 101 4.37 22.33 -13.22
C LEU A 101 4.67 20.89 -12.78
N ALA A 102 4.75 19.94 -13.72
CA ALA A 102 5.07 18.55 -13.40
C ALA A 102 6.48 18.42 -12.78
N ARG A 103 7.47 19.12 -13.35
CA ARG A 103 8.84 19.15 -12.80
C ARG A 103 8.90 19.80 -11.42
N ALA A 104 8.20 20.93 -11.22
CA ALA A 104 8.12 21.59 -9.91
C ALA A 104 7.48 20.66 -8.87
N ARG A 105 6.36 19.98 -9.19
CA ARG A 105 5.71 19.02 -8.31
C ARG A 105 6.64 17.86 -7.93
N THR A 106 7.42 17.36 -8.89
CA THR A 106 8.36 16.26 -8.65
C THR A 106 9.53 16.70 -7.76
N LEU A 107 10.17 17.83 -8.07
CA LEU A 107 11.34 18.31 -7.32
C LEU A 107 10.98 18.75 -5.90
N PHE A 108 9.93 19.55 -5.73
CA PHE A 108 9.45 19.92 -4.40
C PHE A 108 8.78 18.73 -3.67
N GLY A 109 8.23 17.78 -4.42
CA GLY A 109 7.78 16.51 -3.88
C GLY A 109 8.93 15.70 -3.29
N ALA A 110 10.08 15.65 -3.96
CA ALA A 110 11.29 15.01 -3.46
C ALA A 110 11.80 15.66 -2.16
N GLU A 111 11.79 17.00 -2.10
CA GLU A 111 12.09 17.74 -0.87
C GLU A 111 11.09 17.39 0.25
N ALA A 112 9.80 17.36 -0.09
CA ALA A 112 8.74 17.08 0.88
C ALA A 112 8.85 15.66 1.48
N VAL A 113 9.14 14.64 0.67
CA VAL A 113 9.28 13.27 1.20
C VAL A 113 10.55 13.09 2.02
N GLY A 114 11.63 13.80 1.69
CA GLY A 114 12.83 13.86 2.53
C GLY A 114 12.52 14.43 3.91
N GLY A 115 11.85 15.58 3.97
CA GLY A 115 11.42 16.21 5.21
C GLY A 115 10.38 15.37 5.99
N ALA A 116 9.48 14.68 5.29
CA ALA A 116 8.52 13.78 5.92
C ALA A 116 9.21 12.58 6.59
N SER A 117 10.22 12.01 5.96
CA SER A 117 11.01 10.88 6.48
C SER A 117 11.85 11.32 7.69
N ASP A 118 12.51 12.47 7.60
CA ASP A 118 13.30 13.01 8.72
C ASP A 118 12.43 13.30 9.95
N CYS A 119 11.18 13.78 9.76
CA CYS A 119 10.22 13.91 10.86
C CYS A 119 9.85 12.56 11.50
N VAL A 120 9.78 11.47 10.73
CA VAL A 120 9.56 10.11 11.28
C VAL A 120 10.73 9.72 12.18
N ASP A 121 11.95 9.84 11.67
CA ASP A 121 13.17 9.44 12.38
C ASP A 121 13.33 10.26 13.67
N ALA A 122 13.16 11.59 13.60
CA ALA A 122 13.26 12.47 14.76
C ALA A 122 12.20 12.12 15.85
N ALA A 123 10.95 11.88 15.46
CA ALA A 123 9.88 11.52 16.39
C ALA A 123 10.14 10.16 17.05
N VAL A 124 10.60 9.16 16.27
CA VAL A 124 10.87 7.80 16.74
C VAL A 124 12.06 7.80 17.72
N GLU A 125 13.16 8.44 17.37
CA GLU A 125 14.36 8.50 18.22
C GLU A 125 14.06 9.24 19.53
N TYR A 126 13.33 10.35 19.49
CA TYR A 126 12.90 11.03 20.71
C TYR A 126 12.00 10.13 21.56
N ALA A 127 11.03 9.44 20.96
CA ALA A 127 10.11 8.57 21.68
C ALA A 127 10.82 7.41 22.38
N LYS A 128 11.91 6.87 21.82
CA LYS A 128 12.70 5.79 22.40
C LYS A 128 13.48 6.20 23.65
N VAL A 129 13.83 7.47 23.80
CA VAL A 129 14.64 7.96 24.93
C VAL A 129 13.85 8.77 25.95
N ARG A 130 12.76 9.41 25.55
CA ARG A 130 11.93 10.22 26.46
C ARG A 130 11.12 9.35 27.40
N GLU A 131 11.26 9.57 28.69
CA GLU A 131 10.51 8.86 29.71
C GLU A 131 9.40 9.73 30.31
N GLN A 132 8.23 9.15 30.46
CA GLN A 132 7.12 9.66 31.24
C GLN A 132 6.32 8.47 31.81
N PHE A 133 5.70 8.66 32.98
CA PHE A 133 4.97 7.59 33.70
C PHE A 133 5.82 6.35 33.98
N GLY A 134 7.13 6.55 34.22
CA GLY A 134 8.09 5.49 34.59
C GLY A 134 8.54 4.60 33.43
N ARG A 135 8.30 4.99 32.18
CA ARG A 135 8.73 4.24 30.99
C ARG A 135 8.92 5.15 29.79
N THR A 136 9.62 4.67 28.76
CA THR A 136 9.78 5.43 27.51
C THR A 136 8.43 5.62 26.85
N ILE A 137 8.21 6.82 26.26
CA ILE A 137 6.92 7.11 25.60
C ILE A 137 6.70 6.25 24.36
N ALA A 138 7.74 5.67 23.79
CA ALA A 138 7.66 4.69 22.69
C ALA A 138 6.90 3.41 23.06
N THR A 139 6.71 3.10 24.34
CA THR A 139 5.91 1.94 24.78
C THR A 139 4.42 2.18 24.69
N PHE A 140 3.96 3.45 24.67
CA PHE A 140 2.54 3.78 24.59
C PHE A 140 2.00 3.55 23.18
N GLN A 141 0.89 2.80 23.08
CA GLN A 141 0.28 2.46 21.79
C GLN A 141 -0.09 3.70 20.97
N ALA A 142 -0.59 4.77 21.59
CA ALA A 142 -0.94 6.00 20.88
C ALA A 142 0.27 6.63 20.20
N VAL A 143 1.43 6.67 20.85
CA VAL A 143 2.68 7.19 20.28
C VAL A 143 3.17 6.29 19.16
N LYS A 144 3.14 4.96 19.36
CA LYS A 144 3.45 3.98 18.30
C LYS A 144 2.60 4.19 17.07
N HIS A 145 1.28 4.40 17.24
CA HIS A 145 0.37 4.61 16.13
C HIS A 145 0.62 5.92 15.39
N HIS A 146 1.01 6.99 16.09
CA HIS A 146 1.45 8.22 15.43
C HIS A 146 2.67 7.97 14.54
N CYS A 147 3.73 7.37 15.08
CA CYS A 147 4.94 7.08 14.32
C CYS A 147 4.68 6.10 13.15
N ALA A 148 3.84 5.08 13.36
CA ALA A 148 3.45 4.16 12.29
C ALA A 148 2.69 4.87 11.15
N ASN A 149 1.74 5.75 11.49
CA ASN A 149 1.00 6.53 10.49
C ASN A 149 1.92 7.50 9.74
N MET A 150 2.89 8.12 10.43
CA MET A 150 3.90 8.97 9.80
C MET A 150 4.71 8.19 8.76
N LEU A 151 5.18 6.99 9.12
CA LEU A 151 5.92 6.13 8.19
C LEU A 151 5.07 5.74 6.98
N VAL A 152 3.84 5.30 7.20
CA VAL A 152 2.93 4.89 6.11
C VAL A 152 2.69 6.04 5.13
N ALA A 153 2.49 7.26 5.63
CA ALA A 153 2.31 8.45 4.79
C ALA A 153 3.59 8.76 3.99
N ALA A 154 4.75 8.76 4.65
CA ALA A 154 6.05 9.01 4.01
C ALA A 154 6.35 7.96 2.91
N GLU A 155 6.22 6.67 3.22
CA GLU A 155 6.51 5.57 2.28
C GLU A 155 5.61 5.57 1.05
N SER A 156 4.32 5.89 1.23
CA SER A 156 3.37 6.03 0.12
C SER A 156 3.76 7.20 -0.80
N ALA A 157 4.15 8.32 -0.22
CA ALA A 157 4.58 9.50 -0.97
C ALA A 157 5.94 9.28 -1.65
N VAL A 158 6.91 8.66 -0.96
CA VAL A 158 8.23 8.30 -1.52
C VAL A 158 8.06 7.45 -2.77
N ALA A 159 7.22 6.41 -2.71
CA ALA A 159 6.98 5.55 -3.87
C ALA A 159 6.49 6.33 -5.09
N CYS A 160 5.51 7.24 -4.91
CA CYS A 160 4.98 8.04 -6.01
C CYS A 160 5.98 9.08 -6.54
N VAL A 161 6.77 9.71 -5.67
CA VAL A 161 7.78 10.70 -6.08
C VAL A 161 8.91 10.05 -6.88
N TRP A 162 9.38 8.87 -6.47
CA TRP A 162 10.35 8.09 -7.25
C TRP A 162 9.81 7.69 -8.62
N ASP A 163 8.55 7.26 -8.71
CA ASP A 163 7.94 6.94 -10.01
C ASP A 163 7.77 8.19 -10.88
N ALA A 164 7.44 9.34 -10.30
CA ALA A 164 7.40 10.61 -11.02
C ALA A 164 8.78 11.01 -11.57
N ALA A 165 9.84 10.82 -10.79
CA ALA A 165 11.20 11.08 -11.24
C ALA A 165 11.61 10.17 -12.42
N ARG A 166 11.23 8.88 -12.39
CA ARG A 166 11.43 7.94 -13.52
C ARG A 166 10.64 8.37 -14.74
N ALA A 167 9.35 8.66 -14.58
CA ALA A 167 8.47 9.06 -15.67
C ALA A 167 8.93 10.34 -16.40
N ALA A 168 9.69 11.22 -15.74
CA ALA A 168 10.19 12.46 -16.32
C ALA A 168 11.09 12.29 -17.54
N GLY A 169 11.68 11.10 -17.74
CA GLY A 169 12.52 10.76 -18.89
C GLY A 169 11.83 9.87 -19.94
N GLU A 170 10.60 9.43 -19.68
CA GLU A 170 9.91 8.43 -20.49
C GLU A 170 8.83 9.07 -21.38
N ASP A 171 7.67 9.37 -20.84
CA ASP A 171 6.48 9.87 -21.52
C ASP A 171 5.89 11.07 -20.81
N GLU A 172 5.72 12.18 -21.52
CA GLU A 172 5.26 13.45 -20.92
C GLU A 172 3.83 13.36 -20.34
N GLN A 173 2.93 12.59 -20.95
CA GLN A 173 1.56 12.45 -20.46
C GLN A 173 1.51 11.62 -19.17
N GLN A 174 2.25 10.51 -19.13
CA GLN A 174 2.42 9.72 -17.92
C GLN A 174 3.11 10.53 -16.83
N PHE A 175 4.16 11.27 -17.18
CA PHE A 175 4.87 12.13 -16.25
C PHE A 175 3.94 13.15 -15.59
N ARG A 176 3.11 13.85 -16.35
CA ARG A 176 2.14 14.83 -15.83
C ARG A 176 1.17 14.20 -14.83
N LEU A 177 0.62 13.03 -15.16
CA LEU A 177 -0.28 12.30 -14.27
C LEU A 177 0.41 11.91 -12.96
N ILE A 178 1.60 11.34 -13.05
CA ILE A 178 2.30 10.82 -11.86
C ILE A 178 2.90 11.93 -11.02
N ALA A 179 3.35 13.02 -11.61
CA ALA A 179 3.76 14.21 -10.86
C ALA A 179 2.59 14.83 -10.07
N ALA A 180 1.37 14.80 -10.63
CA ALA A 180 0.17 15.23 -9.92
C ALA A 180 -0.16 14.27 -8.75
N ALA A 181 -0.12 12.96 -8.98
CA ALA A 181 -0.35 11.96 -7.95
C ALA A 181 0.71 12.03 -6.82
N ALA A 182 1.97 12.20 -7.17
CA ALA A 182 3.06 12.38 -6.22
C ALA A 182 2.85 13.61 -5.33
N ALA A 183 2.52 14.76 -5.92
CA ALA A 183 2.24 16.00 -5.19
C ALA A 183 1.00 15.87 -4.28
N THR A 184 -0.01 15.11 -4.72
CA THR A 184 -1.23 14.82 -3.94
C THR A 184 -0.92 14.12 -2.63
N LEU A 185 0.14 13.28 -2.60
CA LEU A 185 0.54 12.55 -1.40
C LEU A 185 1.69 13.23 -0.65
N ALA A 186 2.69 13.78 -1.33
CA ALA A 186 3.94 14.25 -0.73
C ALA A 186 3.73 15.47 0.19
N PHE A 187 3.01 16.49 -0.26
CA PHE A 187 2.84 17.70 0.54
C PHE A 187 1.97 17.47 1.78
N PRO A 188 0.82 16.77 1.72
CA PRO A 188 0.07 16.44 2.92
C PRO A 188 0.83 15.49 3.86
N ALA A 189 1.61 14.55 3.34
CA ALA A 189 2.43 13.67 4.17
C ALA A 189 3.47 14.46 4.97
N TYR A 190 4.19 15.39 4.32
CA TYR A 190 5.15 16.23 5.00
C TYR A 190 4.51 17.12 6.06
N LEU A 191 3.41 17.79 5.71
CA LEU A 191 2.68 18.64 6.65
C LEU A 191 2.23 17.83 7.88
N ARG A 192 1.58 16.71 7.65
CA ARG A 192 1.11 15.84 8.74
C ARG A 192 2.24 15.29 9.60
N ASN A 193 3.35 14.88 8.99
CA ASN A 193 4.50 14.36 9.72
C ASN A 193 5.20 15.46 10.53
N ALA A 194 5.30 16.67 10.02
CA ALA A 194 5.86 17.81 10.75
C ALA A 194 4.99 18.19 11.97
N GLU A 195 3.66 18.16 11.83
CA GLU A 195 2.73 18.37 12.95
C GLU A 195 2.87 17.26 14.02
N LEU A 196 2.91 16.00 13.59
CA LEU A 196 3.05 14.86 14.51
C LEU A 196 4.44 14.79 15.15
N ASN A 197 5.48 15.22 14.46
CA ASN A 197 6.81 15.36 15.04
C ASN A 197 6.79 16.33 16.23
N ILE A 198 6.18 17.51 16.08
CA ILE A 198 5.97 18.45 17.20
C ILE A 198 5.14 17.78 18.29
N GLN A 199 4.06 17.11 17.95
CA GLN A 199 3.17 16.46 18.92
C GLN A 199 3.90 15.40 19.75
N VAL A 200 4.75 14.57 19.14
CA VAL A 200 5.53 13.54 19.85
C VAL A 200 6.57 14.16 20.76
N HIS A 201 7.21 15.26 20.34
CA HIS A 201 8.17 16.00 21.19
C HIS A 201 7.48 16.74 22.33
N GLY A 202 6.17 17.01 22.25
CA GLY A 202 5.42 17.72 23.27
C GLY A 202 5.88 19.18 23.44
N GLY A 203 6.00 19.66 24.66
CA GLY A 203 6.32 21.05 24.96
C GLY A 203 7.59 21.58 24.28
N ILE A 204 8.66 20.79 24.25
CA ILE A 204 9.93 21.21 23.62
C ILE A 204 9.76 21.39 22.09
N GLY A 205 8.98 20.54 21.43
CA GLY A 205 8.72 20.66 20.00
C GLY A 205 7.99 21.95 19.59
N PHE A 206 7.30 22.60 20.53
CA PHE A 206 6.61 23.87 20.30
C PHE A 206 7.50 25.09 20.58
N THR A 207 8.71 24.88 21.07
CA THR A 207 9.64 25.99 21.36
C THR A 207 10.54 26.32 20.16
N TRP A 208 11.13 27.51 20.22
CA TRP A 208 12.13 27.94 19.23
C TRP A 208 13.48 27.25 19.40
N GLU A 209 13.72 26.60 20.52
CA GLU A 209 14.95 25.90 20.86
C GLU A 209 15.09 24.56 20.17
N HIS A 210 13.99 24.02 19.62
CA HIS A 210 13.95 22.74 18.92
C HIS A 210 13.64 22.90 17.43
N ASP A 211 14.35 22.17 16.56
CA ASP A 211 14.26 22.33 15.11
C ASP A 211 12.95 21.82 14.46
N ALA A 212 12.07 21.15 15.20
CA ALA A 212 10.79 20.65 14.70
C ALA A 212 9.93 21.72 14.01
N HIS A 213 10.00 22.99 14.47
CA HIS A 213 9.27 24.10 13.86
C HIS A 213 9.81 24.44 12.45
N LEU A 214 11.06 24.14 12.12
CA LEU A 214 11.64 24.37 10.79
C LEU A 214 10.96 23.47 9.75
N HIS A 215 10.75 22.20 10.10
CA HIS A 215 9.99 21.27 9.27
C HIS A 215 8.55 21.75 9.03
N LEU A 216 7.85 22.18 10.08
CA LEU A 216 6.47 22.66 9.94
C LEU A 216 6.40 23.92 9.06
N ARG A 217 7.32 24.87 9.22
CA ARG A 217 7.39 26.08 8.39
C ARG A 217 7.64 25.76 6.91
N ARG A 218 8.54 24.81 6.64
CA ARG A 218 8.83 24.34 5.30
C ARG A 218 7.62 23.62 4.71
N ALA A 219 7.02 22.68 5.44
CA ALA A 219 5.85 21.92 4.99
C ALA A 219 4.66 22.83 4.67
N LEU A 220 4.37 23.82 5.53
CA LEU A 220 3.33 24.83 5.29
C LEU A 220 3.63 25.67 4.04
N THR A 221 4.89 26.05 3.82
CA THR A 221 5.28 26.82 2.64
C THR A 221 5.06 26.03 1.36
N LEU A 222 5.49 24.77 1.32
CA LEU A 222 5.31 23.90 0.16
C LEU A 222 3.83 23.58 -0.09
N ALA A 223 3.07 23.28 0.97
CA ALA A 223 1.65 23.02 0.87
C ALA A 223 0.86 24.23 0.35
N ALA A 224 1.21 25.43 0.76
CA ALA A 224 0.56 26.66 0.31
C ALA A 224 0.82 26.97 -1.17
N LEU A 225 2.00 26.65 -1.69
CA LEU A 225 2.41 27.03 -3.05
C LEU A 225 2.14 25.96 -4.10
N LEU A 226 2.21 24.69 -3.73
CA LEU A 226 2.17 23.53 -4.64
C LEU A 226 1.11 22.49 -4.27
N GLY A 227 0.60 22.54 -3.05
CA GLY A 227 -0.37 21.61 -2.52
C GLY A 227 -1.81 22.06 -2.75
N GLY A 228 -2.62 21.94 -1.72
CA GLY A 228 -4.06 22.19 -1.80
C GLY A 228 -4.76 21.12 -2.62
N ASP A 229 -5.84 21.52 -3.26
CA ASP A 229 -6.69 20.60 -4.05
C ASP A 229 -6.26 20.45 -5.52
N GLY A 230 -5.36 21.30 -6.00
CA GLY A 230 -4.91 21.33 -7.39
C GLY A 230 -4.32 20.00 -7.87
N PRO A 231 -3.30 19.43 -7.19
CA PRO A 231 -2.71 18.16 -7.60
C PRO A 231 -3.72 17.00 -7.66
N ALA A 232 -4.61 16.90 -6.68
CA ALA A 232 -5.64 15.87 -6.66
C ALA A 232 -6.66 16.06 -7.79
N THR A 233 -7.09 17.30 -8.06
CA THR A 233 -7.95 17.62 -9.19
C THR A 233 -7.32 17.23 -10.51
N ASP A 234 -6.04 17.52 -10.70
CA ASP A 234 -5.29 17.17 -11.91
C ASP A 234 -5.14 15.65 -12.06
N THR A 235 -4.85 14.94 -10.96
CA THR A 235 -4.80 13.47 -10.94
C THR A 235 -6.12 12.85 -11.43
N PHE A 236 -7.25 13.36 -10.92
CA PHE A 236 -8.58 12.93 -11.37
C PHE A 236 -8.81 13.25 -12.84
N THR A 237 -8.60 14.51 -13.24
CA THR A 237 -8.88 14.99 -14.59
C THR A 237 -8.07 14.24 -15.64
N LEU A 238 -6.77 14.05 -15.40
CA LEU A 238 -5.90 13.31 -16.30
C LEU A 238 -6.30 11.83 -16.39
N THR A 239 -6.68 11.20 -15.27
CA THR A 239 -7.16 9.81 -15.29
C THR A 239 -8.47 9.67 -16.05
N VAL A 240 -9.44 10.57 -15.84
CA VAL A 240 -10.73 10.56 -16.56
C VAL A 240 -10.55 10.79 -18.05
N ALA A 241 -9.54 11.56 -18.46
CA ALA A 241 -9.14 11.77 -19.85
C ALA A 241 -8.44 10.53 -20.50
N GLY A 242 -8.31 9.43 -19.76
CA GLY A 242 -7.70 8.19 -20.25
C GLY A 242 -6.20 8.05 -19.95
N GLY A 243 -5.64 8.98 -19.18
CA GLY A 243 -4.25 8.86 -18.72
C GLY A 243 -4.05 7.64 -17.84
N SER A 244 -2.97 6.93 -18.06
CA SER A 244 -2.58 5.76 -17.27
C SER A 244 -1.07 5.73 -17.09
N ARG A 245 -0.60 5.02 -16.07
CA ARG A 245 0.83 4.77 -15.86
C ARG A 245 1.12 3.29 -16.09
N ALA A 246 1.96 3.01 -17.06
CA ALA A 246 2.52 1.68 -17.25
C ALA A 246 3.63 1.46 -16.21
N ASN A 247 3.40 0.55 -15.27
CA ASN A 247 4.43 0.17 -14.31
C ASN A 247 5.39 -0.82 -15.00
N SER A 248 6.60 -0.40 -15.30
CA SER A 248 7.67 -1.28 -15.72
C SER A 248 8.68 -1.49 -14.59
N VAL A 249 9.10 -2.71 -14.41
CA VAL A 249 10.27 -3.05 -13.57
C VAL A 249 11.47 -3.14 -14.52
N ASP A 250 12.58 -2.51 -14.15
CA ASP A 250 13.84 -2.76 -14.85
C ASP A 250 14.23 -4.22 -14.57
N LEU A 251 14.13 -5.03 -15.59
CA LEU A 251 14.43 -6.44 -15.49
C LEU A 251 15.94 -6.67 -15.56
N PRO A 252 16.48 -7.62 -14.81
CA PRO A 252 17.90 -7.94 -14.86
C PRO A 252 18.30 -8.52 -16.21
N GLU A 253 19.59 -8.50 -16.49
CA GLU A 253 20.18 -9.14 -17.66
C GLU A 253 19.75 -10.62 -17.72
N GLY A 254 19.36 -11.11 -18.90
CA GLY A 254 18.83 -12.47 -19.12
C GLY A 254 17.33 -12.63 -18.88
N ALA A 255 16.61 -11.61 -18.40
CA ALA A 255 15.17 -11.69 -18.20
C ALA A 255 14.39 -11.91 -19.50
N GLU A 256 14.87 -11.40 -20.64
CA GLU A 256 14.20 -11.57 -21.94
C GLU A 256 14.29 -13.00 -22.47
N GLU A 257 15.37 -13.72 -22.19
CA GLU A 257 15.47 -15.15 -22.50
C GLU A 257 14.46 -15.95 -21.65
N LEU A 258 14.36 -15.62 -20.35
CA LEU A 258 13.39 -16.22 -19.47
C LEU A 258 11.94 -15.89 -19.90
N ARG A 259 11.67 -14.64 -20.30
CA ARG A 259 10.39 -14.21 -20.84
C ARG A 259 10.01 -15.03 -22.08
N SER A 260 10.95 -15.19 -22.99
CA SER A 260 10.71 -15.94 -24.23
C SER A 260 10.38 -17.41 -23.95
N ALA A 261 11.06 -18.04 -22.98
CA ALA A 261 10.77 -19.40 -22.56
C ALA A 261 9.38 -19.52 -21.91
N ILE A 262 9.02 -18.59 -21.02
CA ILE A 262 7.70 -18.56 -20.38
C ILE A 262 6.59 -18.32 -21.40
N ARG A 263 6.80 -17.41 -22.36
CA ARG A 263 5.85 -17.14 -23.45
C ARG A 263 5.57 -18.37 -24.30
N ALA A 264 6.62 -19.11 -24.69
CA ALA A 264 6.46 -20.33 -25.46
C ALA A 264 5.63 -21.38 -24.71
N GLU A 265 5.88 -21.51 -23.41
CA GLU A 265 5.13 -22.44 -22.55
C GLU A 265 3.69 -21.99 -22.34
N ALA A 266 3.45 -20.70 -22.12
CA ALA A 266 2.11 -20.13 -22.01
C ALA A 266 1.30 -20.36 -23.30
N GLN A 267 1.90 -20.16 -24.47
CA GLN A 267 1.25 -20.42 -25.76
C GLN A 267 0.89 -21.90 -25.92
N ARG A 268 1.80 -22.81 -25.57
CA ARG A 268 1.56 -24.26 -25.62
C ARG A 268 0.39 -24.67 -24.70
N ILE A 269 0.35 -24.14 -23.48
CA ILE A 269 -0.72 -24.45 -22.52
C ILE A 269 -2.06 -23.85 -22.98
N ALA A 270 -2.05 -22.67 -23.60
CA ALA A 270 -3.27 -22.01 -24.07
C ALA A 270 -4.02 -22.80 -25.17
N GLU A 271 -3.32 -23.69 -25.89
CA GLU A 271 -3.92 -24.54 -26.92
C GLU A 271 -4.74 -25.72 -26.34
N LEU A 272 -4.59 -26.01 -25.05
CA LEU A 272 -5.28 -27.10 -24.36
C LEU A 272 -6.68 -26.69 -23.89
N ASP A 273 -7.55 -27.67 -23.67
CA ASP A 273 -8.82 -27.44 -22.98
C ASP A 273 -8.60 -27.09 -21.49
N GLU A 274 -9.63 -26.66 -20.80
CA GLU A 274 -9.55 -26.18 -19.40
C GLU A 274 -8.93 -27.22 -18.46
N GLN A 275 -9.26 -28.52 -18.63
CA GLN A 275 -8.71 -29.59 -17.81
C GLN A 275 -7.23 -29.84 -18.15
N GLY A 276 -6.88 -29.85 -19.45
CA GLY A 276 -5.50 -29.98 -19.89
C GLY A 276 -4.63 -28.81 -19.44
N GLN A 277 -5.16 -27.59 -19.46
CA GLN A 277 -4.48 -26.41 -18.90
C GLN A 277 -4.17 -26.60 -17.42
N LEU A 278 -5.15 -27.05 -16.62
CA LEU A 278 -4.94 -27.28 -15.19
C LEU A 278 -3.87 -28.36 -14.95
N ASP A 279 -3.94 -29.47 -15.67
CA ASP A 279 -2.99 -30.58 -15.55
C ASP A 279 -1.55 -30.11 -15.89
N GLU A 280 -1.38 -29.34 -16.96
CA GLU A 280 -0.08 -28.79 -17.34
C GLU A 280 0.42 -27.71 -16.38
N LEU A 281 -0.46 -26.85 -15.88
CA LEU A 281 -0.10 -25.84 -14.86
C LEU A 281 0.42 -26.49 -13.59
N ILE A 282 -0.18 -27.62 -13.18
CA ILE A 282 0.29 -28.42 -12.03
C ILE A 282 1.63 -29.09 -12.37
N ALA A 283 1.71 -29.82 -13.48
CA ALA A 283 2.89 -30.58 -13.87
C ALA A 283 4.14 -29.72 -14.07
N THR A 284 3.98 -28.52 -14.62
CA THR A 284 5.06 -27.56 -14.87
C THR A 284 5.37 -26.67 -13.67
N GLY A 285 4.51 -26.66 -12.65
CA GLY A 285 4.59 -25.80 -11.47
C GLY A 285 4.18 -24.35 -11.71
N TYR A 286 3.68 -23.99 -12.89
CA TYR A 286 3.21 -22.64 -13.19
C TYR A 286 1.89 -22.28 -12.50
N LEU A 287 1.18 -23.26 -11.95
CA LEU A 287 0.00 -22.99 -11.14
C LEU A 287 0.32 -22.12 -9.93
N MET A 288 1.39 -22.47 -9.21
CA MET A 288 1.90 -21.77 -8.03
C MET A 288 3.42 -21.56 -8.16
N PRO A 289 3.90 -20.68 -9.05
CA PRO A 289 5.31 -20.62 -9.44
C PRO A 289 6.26 -20.36 -8.27
N HIS A 290 5.83 -19.64 -7.23
CA HIS A 290 6.62 -19.34 -6.04
C HIS A 290 6.76 -20.52 -5.05
N TRP A 291 5.96 -21.58 -5.20
CA TRP A 291 6.05 -22.74 -4.31
C TRP A 291 7.33 -23.54 -4.56
N PRO A 292 7.81 -24.29 -3.54
CA PRO A 292 8.95 -25.19 -3.70
C PRO A 292 8.67 -26.27 -4.76
N LYS A 293 9.72 -26.73 -5.44
CA LYS A 293 9.65 -27.91 -6.30
C LYS A 293 9.34 -29.16 -5.44
N PRO A 294 8.61 -30.13 -5.97
CA PRO A 294 8.08 -30.23 -7.33
C PRO A 294 6.72 -29.51 -7.53
N TRP A 295 6.09 -28.98 -6.49
CA TRP A 295 4.74 -28.43 -6.47
C TRP A 295 4.63 -27.03 -7.08
N GLY A 296 5.74 -26.38 -7.26
CA GLY A 296 5.93 -25.11 -7.93
C GLY A 296 7.30 -25.10 -8.60
N ARG A 297 7.76 -23.92 -8.94
CA ARG A 297 9.03 -23.71 -9.65
C ARG A 297 10.14 -23.20 -8.75
N ALA A 298 9.84 -22.89 -7.48
CA ALA A 298 10.68 -22.06 -6.60
C ALA A 298 11.04 -20.73 -7.27
N ALA A 299 10.11 -20.19 -8.05
CA ALA A 299 10.32 -19.03 -8.91
C ALA A 299 10.66 -17.79 -8.08
N GLY A 300 11.75 -17.13 -8.44
CA GLY A 300 12.08 -15.81 -7.95
C GLY A 300 11.09 -14.76 -8.46
N ALA A 301 11.19 -13.54 -7.96
CA ALA A 301 10.22 -12.50 -8.26
C ALA A 301 10.17 -12.13 -9.76
N VAL A 302 11.30 -12.18 -10.48
CA VAL A 302 11.35 -11.95 -11.94
C VAL A 302 10.52 -13.01 -12.66
N GLU A 303 10.75 -14.30 -12.36
CA GLU A 303 10.03 -15.38 -13.00
C GLU A 303 8.53 -15.32 -12.69
N GLN A 304 8.15 -14.96 -11.45
CA GLN A 304 6.76 -14.76 -11.09
C GLN A 304 6.11 -13.62 -11.90
N LEU A 305 6.78 -12.46 -11.99
CA LEU A 305 6.28 -11.31 -12.74
C LEU A 305 6.10 -11.65 -14.23
N LEU A 306 7.13 -12.23 -14.84
CA LEU A 306 7.08 -12.65 -16.24
C LEU A 306 6.00 -13.71 -16.49
N THR A 307 5.81 -14.64 -15.55
CA THR A 307 4.74 -15.63 -15.62
C THR A 307 3.36 -14.96 -15.62
N GLU A 308 3.12 -13.98 -14.73
CA GLU A 308 1.85 -13.24 -14.71
C GLU A 308 1.59 -12.54 -16.05
N GLU A 309 2.59 -11.83 -16.57
CA GLU A 309 2.47 -11.08 -17.83
C GLU A 309 2.20 -11.98 -19.03
N GLU A 310 3.03 -13.01 -19.23
CA GLU A 310 2.93 -13.87 -20.41
C GLU A 310 1.71 -14.79 -20.39
N PHE A 311 1.32 -15.29 -19.19
CA PHE A 311 0.11 -16.09 -19.05
C PHE A 311 -1.16 -15.25 -19.24
N ALA A 312 -1.18 -14.00 -18.74
CA ALA A 312 -2.28 -13.08 -19.02
C ALA A 312 -2.37 -12.74 -20.51
N ALA A 313 -1.24 -12.50 -21.19
CA ALA A 313 -1.18 -12.25 -22.62
C ALA A 313 -1.67 -13.45 -23.46
N ALA A 314 -1.41 -14.68 -23.01
CA ALA A 314 -1.90 -15.90 -23.62
C ALA A 314 -3.38 -16.22 -23.27
N GLY A 315 -4.03 -15.42 -22.41
CA GLY A 315 -5.42 -15.62 -22.02
C GLY A 315 -5.63 -16.74 -20.99
N ILE A 316 -4.56 -17.26 -20.39
CA ILE A 316 -4.65 -18.32 -19.37
C ILE A 316 -5.07 -17.71 -18.03
N LYS A 317 -6.14 -18.23 -17.46
CA LYS A 317 -6.63 -17.86 -16.12
C LYS A 317 -6.26 -18.95 -15.14
N ARG A 318 -5.32 -18.65 -14.26
CA ARG A 318 -5.02 -19.57 -13.15
C ARG A 318 -6.16 -19.54 -12.14
N PRO A 319 -6.63 -20.73 -11.67
CA PRO A 319 -7.68 -20.79 -10.67
C PRO A 319 -7.30 -20.09 -9.37
N ASP A 320 -8.25 -19.41 -8.74
CA ASP A 320 -8.10 -18.89 -7.37
C ASP A 320 -8.28 -20.03 -6.36
N TYR A 321 -7.34 -20.14 -5.44
CA TYR A 321 -7.32 -21.13 -4.36
C TYR A 321 -7.66 -20.52 -2.99
N GLY A 322 -7.70 -19.20 -2.89
CA GLY A 322 -7.98 -18.51 -1.63
C GLY A 322 -7.16 -19.11 -0.47
N ILE A 323 -7.85 -19.48 0.62
CA ILE A 323 -7.24 -20.03 1.84
C ILE A 323 -6.44 -21.31 1.57
N THR A 324 -6.92 -22.16 0.67
CA THR A 324 -6.24 -23.41 0.33
C THR A 324 -4.78 -23.17 -0.06
N SER A 325 -4.47 -22.08 -0.79
CA SER A 325 -3.12 -21.81 -1.27
C SER A 325 -2.11 -21.67 -0.14
N TRP A 326 -2.39 -20.85 0.88
CA TRP A 326 -1.42 -20.63 1.94
C TRP A 326 -1.42 -21.74 3.00
N VAL A 327 -2.52 -22.44 3.16
CA VAL A 327 -2.59 -23.64 4.03
C VAL A 327 -1.76 -24.76 3.44
N ILE A 328 -1.89 -25.05 2.15
CA ILE A 328 -1.12 -26.10 1.47
C ILE A 328 0.38 -25.71 1.38
N LEU A 329 0.70 -24.44 1.12
CA LEU A 329 2.10 -24.01 1.19
C LEU A 329 2.69 -24.25 2.58
N THR A 330 1.93 -24.01 3.65
CA THR A 330 2.37 -24.33 5.01
C THR A 330 2.58 -25.84 5.20
N LEU A 331 1.72 -26.68 4.63
CA LEU A 331 1.88 -28.12 4.67
C LEU A 331 3.15 -28.57 3.94
N ILE A 332 3.45 -27.99 2.78
CA ILE A 332 4.69 -28.25 2.03
C ILE A 332 5.93 -27.86 2.85
N GLN A 333 5.85 -26.77 3.62
CA GLN A 333 6.96 -26.25 4.42
C GLN A 333 7.21 -27.02 5.73
N HIS A 334 6.19 -27.62 6.32
CA HIS A 334 6.22 -28.15 7.70
C HIS A 334 5.63 -29.56 7.85
N GLY A 335 4.97 -30.07 6.83
CA GLY A 335 4.39 -31.41 6.83
C GLY A 335 5.43 -32.51 6.59
N THR A 336 5.05 -33.75 6.84
CA THR A 336 5.82 -34.92 6.46
C THR A 336 5.62 -35.26 4.98
N ASP A 337 6.55 -36.03 4.39
CA ASP A 337 6.41 -36.47 3.00
C ASP A 337 5.08 -37.20 2.76
N SER A 338 4.66 -38.05 3.70
CA SER A 338 3.37 -38.75 3.62
C SER A 338 2.17 -37.77 3.61
N GLN A 339 2.21 -36.70 4.40
CA GLN A 339 1.16 -35.68 4.37
C GLN A 339 1.16 -34.92 3.04
N ILE A 340 2.32 -34.58 2.54
CA ILE A 340 2.48 -33.88 1.25
C ILE A 340 1.90 -34.74 0.12
N GLU A 341 2.26 -36.04 0.04
CA GLU A 341 1.76 -36.96 -0.95
C GLU A 341 0.23 -37.18 -0.86
N ARG A 342 -0.31 -37.22 0.35
CA ARG A 342 -1.76 -37.44 0.58
C ARG A 342 -2.62 -36.24 0.15
N PHE A 343 -2.13 -35.01 0.26
CA PHE A 343 -2.99 -33.86 0.26
C PHE A 343 -2.68 -32.81 -0.81
N VAL A 344 -1.41 -32.60 -1.21
CA VAL A 344 -1.05 -31.44 -2.05
C VAL A 344 -1.66 -31.54 -3.44
N GLU A 345 -1.54 -32.69 -4.13
CA GLU A 345 -2.09 -32.85 -5.47
C GLU A 345 -3.61 -32.70 -5.48
N LYS A 346 -4.31 -33.30 -4.52
CA LYS A 346 -5.78 -33.21 -4.39
C LYS A 346 -6.23 -31.76 -4.18
N ALA A 347 -5.46 -30.98 -3.42
CA ALA A 347 -5.75 -29.56 -3.21
C ALA A 347 -5.51 -28.76 -4.50
N LEU A 348 -4.42 -29.01 -5.23
CA LEU A 348 -4.13 -28.36 -6.51
C LEU A 348 -5.18 -28.68 -7.58
N ARG A 349 -5.76 -29.90 -7.55
CA ARG A 349 -6.87 -30.31 -8.42
C ARG A 349 -8.25 -29.85 -7.94
N LYS A 350 -8.30 -29.12 -6.81
CA LYS A 350 -9.55 -28.71 -6.13
C LYS A 350 -10.47 -29.87 -5.71
N GLU A 351 -9.95 -31.09 -5.61
CA GLU A 351 -10.68 -32.24 -5.07
C GLU A 351 -10.89 -32.14 -3.56
N GLU A 352 -9.97 -31.49 -2.87
CA GLU A 352 -10.03 -31.17 -1.45
C GLU A 352 -9.75 -29.67 -1.21
N ILE A 353 -10.78 -28.93 -0.81
CA ILE A 353 -10.68 -27.53 -0.42
C ILE A 353 -10.39 -27.46 1.07
N TRP A 354 -9.51 -26.54 1.46
CA TRP A 354 -9.02 -26.39 2.82
C TRP A 354 -9.44 -25.08 3.46
N CYS A 355 -9.67 -25.11 4.78
CA CYS A 355 -9.87 -23.93 5.59
C CYS A 355 -8.81 -23.82 6.69
N GLN A 356 -8.69 -22.62 7.26
CA GLN A 356 -7.80 -22.28 8.37
C GLN A 356 -8.61 -22.12 9.66
N LEU A 357 -8.30 -22.92 10.67
CA LEU A 357 -9.03 -23.04 11.94
C LEU A 357 -8.19 -22.50 13.10
N PHE A 358 -8.00 -21.18 13.16
CA PHE A 358 -7.12 -20.54 14.15
C PHE A 358 -7.92 -19.83 15.23
N SER A 359 -8.73 -18.84 14.85
CA SER A 359 -9.44 -17.98 15.79
C SER A 359 -10.47 -18.74 16.64
N GLU A 360 -10.58 -18.34 17.90
CA GLU A 360 -11.58 -18.82 18.85
C GLU A 360 -12.37 -17.63 19.42
N PRO A 361 -13.54 -17.83 20.05
CA PRO A 361 -14.29 -16.72 20.64
C PRO A 361 -13.48 -15.86 21.62
N ALA A 362 -12.50 -16.44 22.31
CA ALA A 362 -11.62 -15.74 23.25
C ALA A 362 -10.19 -15.50 22.74
N ALA A 363 -9.86 -15.89 21.49
CA ALA A 363 -8.53 -15.83 20.92
C ALA A 363 -8.60 -15.37 19.45
N GLY A 364 -8.65 -14.08 19.22
CA GLY A 364 -8.60 -13.44 17.90
C GLY A 364 -7.23 -12.82 17.62
N SER A 365 -7.03 -11.54 17.96
CA SER A 365 -5.74 -10.85 17.78
C SER A 365 -4.60 -11.51 18.59
N ASP A 366 -4.91 -12.08 19.74
CA ASP A 366 -3.98 -12.94 20.50
C ASP A 366 -4.15 -14.41 20.05
N ALA A 367 -3.63 -14.70 18.85
CA ALA A 367 -3.76 -16.02 18.22
C ALA A 367 -3.10 -17.17 19.00
N ALA A 368 -2.20 -16.87 19.95
CA ALA A 368 -1.60 -17.87 20.81
C ALA A 368 -2.45 -18.26 22.03
N ALA A 369 -3.52 -17.51 22.31
CA ALA A 369 -4.39 -17.78 23.45
C ALA A 369 -5.44 -18.89 23.20
N VAL A 370 -5.21 -19.76 22.23
CA VAL A 370 -6.12 -20.86 21.87
C VAL A 370 -6.35 -21.81 23.03
N LYS A 371 -7.61 -22.27 23.16
CA LYS A 371 -8.09 -23.18 24.22
C LYS A 371 -8.69 -24.48 23.69
N THR A 372 -8.93 -24.61 22.38
CA THR A 372 -9.35 -25.87 21.76
C THR A 372 -8.37 -26.97 22.19
N ARG A 373 -8.84 -27.92 22.96
CA ARG A 373 -8.03 -28.95 23.64
C ARG A 373 -7.82 -30.13 22.73
N ALA A 374 -6.62 -30.68 22.69
CA ALA A 374 -6.34 -32.00 22.15
C ALA A 374 -5.74 -32.86 23.24
N THR A 375 -6.44 -33.94 23.59
CA THR A 375 -6.04 -34.90 24.62
C THR A 375 -5.49 -36.15 23.94
N ARG A 376 -4.31 -36.58 24.36
CA ARG A 376 -3.65 -37.75 23.79
C ARG A 376 -4.47 -39.05 24.08
N THR A 377 -4.57 -39.89 23.08
CA THR A 377 -5.22 -41.20 23.17
C THR A 377 -4.44 -42.23 22.32
N ASP A 378 -4.88 -43.49 22.32
CA ASP A 378 -4.25 -44.52 21.49
C ASP A 378 -4.38 -44.16 20.00
N GLY A 379 -3.25 -44.13 19.30
CA GLY A 379 -3.16 -43.80 17.88
C GLY A 379 -3.36 -42.34 17.48
N GLY A 380 -3.65 -41.45 18.43
CA GLY A 380 -3.92 -40.04 18.04
C GLY A 380 -4.32 -39.12 19.19
N TRP A 381 -5.23 -38.21 18.86
CA TRP A 381 -5.70 -37.15 19.73
C TRP A 381 -7.23 -37.03 19.65
N ILE A 382 -7.85 -36.71 20.79
CA ILE A 382 -9.27 -36.31 20.85
C ILE A 382 -9.34 -34.82 20.97
N VAL A 383 -9.96 -34.16 20.00
CA VAL A 383 -10.08 -32.68 19.91
C VAL A 383 -11.47 -32.25 20.37
N ASN A 384 -11.49 -31.32 21.32
CA ASN A 384 -12.69 -30.66 21.83
C ASN A 384 -12.51 -29.16 21.88
N GLY A 385 -13.50 -28.39 21.38
CA GLY A 385 -13.46 -26.94 21.39
C GLY A 385 -14.27 -26.29 20.29
N GLN A 386 -13.94 -25.05 20.02
CA GLN A 386 -14.66 -24.22 19.05
C GLN A 386 -13.69 -23.31 18.30
N LYS A 387 -13.86 -23.22 17.00
CA LYS A 387 -13.24 -22.21 16.14
C LYS A 387 -14.29 -21.26 15.58
N VAL A 388 -13.89 -20.03 15.29
CA VAL A 388 -14.77 -18.98 14.77
C VAL A 388 -14.09 -18.22 13.65
N TRP A 389 -14.87 -17.51 12.83
CA TRP A 389 -14.40 -16.75 11.68
C TRP A 389 -13.71 -17.60 10.61
N THR A 390 -14.06 -18.88 10.55
CA THR A 390 -13.49 -19.80 9.56
C THR A 390 -14.17 -19.61 8.22
N SER A 391 -13.44 -19.01 7.27
CA SER A 391 -13.95 -18.78 5.91
C SER A 391 -14.17 -20.12 5.20
N GLY A 392 -15.36 -20.26 4.60
CA GLY A 392 -15.69 -21.38 3.71
C GLY A 392 -15.77 -22.76 4.39
N ALA A 393 -15.73 -22.87 5.72
CA ALA A 393 -15.72 -24.16 6.42
C ALA A 393 -16.87 -25.10 6.00
N HIS A 394 -18.02 -24.55 5.62
CA HIS A 394 -19.20 -25.32 5.23
C HIS A 394 -19.01 -26.14 3.93
N TYR A 395 -18.11 -25.73 3.03
CA TYR A 395 -17.78 -26.48 1.82
C TYR A 395 -16.39 -27.12 1.84
N CYS A 396 -15.53 -26.77 2.81
CA CYS A 396 -14.21 -27.35 2.92
C CYS A 396 -14.27 -28.83 3.33
N LYS A 397 -13.33 -29.62 2.81
CA LYS A 397 -13.14 -31.01 3.18
C LYS A 397 -12.11 -31.20 4.29
N ARG A 398 -11.12 -30.33 4.32
CA ARG A 398 -10.01 -30.33 5.28
C ARG A 398 -9.85 -29.00 5.97
N GLY A 399 -9.29 -29.03 7.17
CA GLY A 399 -8.92 -27.84 7.90
C GLY A 399 -7.58 -27.99 8.59
N LEU A 400 -6.79 -26.92 8.58
CA LEU A 400 -5.55 -26.83 9.35
C LEU A 400 -5.82 -26.05 10.63
N ALA A 401 -5.70 -26.71 11.78
CA ALA A 401 -6.13 -26.17 13.07
C ALA A 401 -4.99 -26.03 14.07
N THR A 402 -5.02 -24.95 14.83
CA THR A 402 -4.27 -24.82 16.08
C THR A 402 -5.05 -25.45 17.23
N VAL A 403 -4.41 -26.33 17.99
CA VAL A 403 -4.99 -26.95 19.19
C VAL A 403 -4.02 -26.85 20.36
N ARG A 404 -4.54 -26.89 21.59
CA ARG A 404 -3.75 -26.88 22.83
C ARG A 404 -3.53 -28.31 23.32
N THR A 405 -2.28 -28.77 23.31
CA THR A 405 -1.86 -30.08 23.76
C THR A 405 -1.19 -30.06 25.13
N ASP A 406 -0.66 -28.88 25.55
CA ASP A 406 -0.08 -28.63 26.86
C ASP A 406 -0.57 -27.28 27.40
N PHE A 407 -1.01 -27.25 28.65
CA PHE A 407 -1.57 -26.06 29.33
C PHE A 407 -0.63 -25.50 30.40
N ASP A 408 0.45 -26.17 30.73
CA ASP A 408 1.31 -25.83 31.87
C ASP A 408 2.46 -24.88 31.49
N GLY A 409 2.75 -24.75 30.21
CA GLY A 409 3.82 -23.92 29.69
C GLY A 409 3.41 -22.49 29.32
N PRO A 410 4.37 -21.66 28.86
CA PRO A 410 4.08 -20.36 28.26
C PRO A 410 3.07 -20.46 27.11
N LYS A 411 2.26 -19.43 26.89
CA LYS A 411 1.15 -19.46 25.91
C LYS A 411 1.52 -19.85 24.48
N HIS A 412 2.78 -19.59 24.09
CA HIS A 412 3.28 -20.00 22.75
C HIS A 412 3.77 -21.44 22.69
N SER A 413 4.05 -22.06 23.84
CA SER A 413 4.35 -23.47 23.97
C SER A 413 3.06 -24.25 24.15
N GLY A 414 3.08 -25.56 23.86
CA GLY A 414 1.91 -26.41 24.06
C GLY A 414 0.81 -26.22 23.01
N ILE A 415 1.08 -25.47 21.93
CA ILE A 415 0.24 -25.44 20.73
C ILE A 415 0.73 -26.50 19.77
N THR A 416 -0.18 -27.27 19.21
CA THR A 416 0.09 -28.23 18.15
C THR A 416 -0.76 -27.90 16.94
N MET A 417 -0.24 -28.16 15.75
CA MET A 417 -0.96 -27.98 14.52
C MET A 417 -1.47 -29.32 14.02
N VAL A 418 -2.73 -29.40 13.64
CA VAL A 418 -3.36 -30.67 13.19
C VAL A 418 -4.19 -30.48 11.94
N ILE A 419 -4.28 -31.54 11.13
CA ILE A 419 -5.20 -31.64 9.99
C ILE A 419 -6.50 -32.27 10.49
N LEU A 420 -7.63 -31.66 10.16
CA LEU A 420 -8.96 -32.10 10.52
C LEU A 420 -9.77 -32.46 9.29
N ASP A 421 -10.53 -33.56 9.37
CA ASP A 421 -11.58 -33.88 8.40
C ASP A 421 -12.84 -33.06 8.76
N MET A 422 -13.17 -32.06 7.94
CA MET A 422 -14.31 -31.17 8.16
C MET A 422 -15.67 -31.85 7.99
N LYS A 423 -15.68 -33.09 7.47
CA LYS A 423 -16.89 -33.93 7.32
C LYS A 423 -16.88 -35.15 8.26
N GLY A 424 -15.85 -35.22 9.13
CA GLY A 424 -15.68 -36.31 10.09
C GLY A 424 -16.68 -36.26 11.25
N PRO A 425 -16.82 -37.37 11.97
CA PRO A 425 -17.67 -37.42 13.16
C PRO A 425 -17.25 -36.40 14.22
N GLY A 426 -18.22 -35.74 14.85
CA GLY A 426 -17.99 -34.75 15.92
C GLY A 426 -17.66 -33.33 15.42
N VAL A 427 -17.53 -33.10 14.10
CA VAL A 427 -17.37 -31.78 13.53
C VAL A 427 -18.73 -31.19 13.15
N GLU A 428 -19.05 -30.05 13.72
CA GLU A 428 -20.26 -29.29 13.38
C GLU A 428 -19.89 -27.90 12.87
N VAL A 429 -20.39 -27.53 11.68
CA VAL A 429 -20.13 -26.23 11.04
C VAL A 429 -21.42 -25.42 11.03
N ARG A 430 -21.37 -24.19 11.59
CA ARG A 430 -22.50 -23.26 11.63
C ARG A 430 -22.12 -21.97 10.90
N PRO A 431 -22.76 -21.65 9.76
CA PRO A 431 -22.53 -20.39 9.08
C PRO A 431 -22.90 -19.16 9.94
N LEU A 432 -22.04 -18.15 9.92
CA LEU A 432 -22.25 -16.86 10.59
C LEU A 432 -22.77 -15.84 9.59
N ARG A 433 -23.96 -15.31 9.82
CA ARG A 433 -24.48 -14.22 8.99
C ARG A 433 -23.73 -12.93 9.28
N GLN A 434 -23.11 -12.39 8.25
CA GLN A 434 -22.32 -11.15 8.33
C GLN A 434 -23.18 -9.91 8.07
N ILE A 435 -22.62 -8.73 8.38
CA ILE A 435 -23.27 -7.44 8.11
C ILE A 435 -23.57 -7.21 6.62
N THR A 436 -22.82 -7.84 5.72
CA THR A 436 -23.03 -7.84 4.26
C THR A 436 -24.24 -8.66 3.81
N GLY A 437 -24.83 -9.44 4.72
CA GLY A 437 -25.89 -10.41 4.43
C GLY A 437 -25.40 -11.80 4.01
N GLY A 438 -24.11 -11.94 3.68
CA GLY A 438 -23.46 -13.22 3.36
C GLY A 438 -23.19 -14.09 4.60
N SER A 439 -22.67 -15.30 4.40
CA SER A 439 -22.34 -16.25 5.46
C SER A 439 -21.07 -17.03 5.12
N GLU A 440 -20.08 -16.31 4.60
CA GLU A 440 -18.79 -16.89 4.20
C GLU A 440 -17.98 -17.38 5.41
N PHE A 441 -18.13 -16.74 6.58
CA PHE A 441 -17.50 -17.15 7.84
C PHE A 441 -18.38 -18.14 8.61
N ASN A 442 -17.73 -19.00 9.39
CA ASN A 442 -18.40 -20.06 10.13
C ASN A 442 -17.84 -20.18 11.54
N GLU A 443 -18.68 -20.65 12.46
CA GLU A 443 -18.28 -21.33 13.68
C GLU A 443 -18.08 -22.80 13.38
N VAL A 444 -17.07 -23.41 13.99
CA VAL A 444 -16.77 -24.84 13.87
C VAL A 444 -16.60 -25.41 15.27
N PHE A 445 -17.44 -26.37 15.62
CA PHE A 445 -17.42 -27.06 16.91
C PHE A 445 -16.80 -28.43 16.75
N PHE A 446 -15.99 -28.81 17.71
CA PHE A 446 -15.35 -30.12 17.82
C PHE A 446 -15.84 -30.81 19.08
N ASN A 447 -16.51 -31.95 18.93
CA ASN A 447 -17.04 -32.79 19.98
C ASN A 447 -16.43 -34.20 19.84
N ASP A 448 -15.40 -34.46 20.63
CA ASP A 448 -14.65 -35.73 20.62
C ASP A 448 -14.12 -36.12 19.23
N VAL A 449 -13.61 -35.17 18.47
CA VAL A 449 -13.08 -35.41 17.13
C VAL A 449 -11.73 -36.13 17.23
N PHE A 450 -11.65 -37.34 16.67
CA PHE A 450 -10.40 -38.09 16.62
C PHE A 450 -9.50 -37.57 15.49
N VAL A 451 -8.24 -37.29 15.83
CA VAL A 451 -7.16 -36.92 14.90
C VAL A 451 -6.02 -37.91 15.02
N PRO A 452 -5.68 -38.66 13.96
CA PRO A 452 -4.55 -39.60 13.98
C PRO A 452 -3.21 -38.86 14.22
N HIS A 453 -2.22 -39.56 14.77
CA HIS A 453 -0.88 -39.03 14.95
C HIS A 453 -0.24 -38.55 13.63
N GLU A 454 -0.51 -39.24 12.55
CA GLU A 454 -0.02 -38.92 11.21
C GLU A 454 -0.57 -37.60 10.65
N ASP A 455 -1.63 -37.03 11.25
CA ASP A 455 -2.24 -35.77 10.86
C ASP A 455 -1.78 -34.59 11.75
N VAL A 456 -0.76 -34.79 12.59
CA VAL A 456 -0.04 -33.70 13.28
C VAL A 456 0.97 -33.09 12.32
N VAL A 457 0.91 -31.76 12.13
CA VAL A 457 1.82 -31.00 11.25
C VAL A 457 2.93 -30.38 12.07
N GLY A 458 4.17 -30.75 11.77
CA GLY A 458 5.33 -30.38 12.58
C GLY A 458 5.37 -31.19 13.90
N GLU A 459 6.04 -30.65 14.91
CA GLU A 459 6.21 -31.32 16.20
C GLU A 459 5.08 -30.98 17.18
N VAL A 460 4.72 -31.93 18.03
CA VAL A 460 3.79 -31.71 19.14
C VAL A 460 4.33 -30.63 20.08
N ASN A 461 3.48 -29.72 20.53
CA ASN A 461 3.79 -28.55 21.35
C ASN A 461 4.65 -27.46 20.67
N ALA A 462 5.05 -27.63 19.40
CA ALA A 462 5.82 -26.66 18.62
C ALA A 462 4.99 -26.02 17.47
N GLY A 463 3.69 -26.24 17.43
CA GLY A 463 2.78 -25.80 16.37
C GLY A 463 2.69 -24.28 16.21
N TRP A 464 3.17 -23.47 17.18
CA TRP A 464 3.23 -22.02 17.03
C TRP A 464 4.18 -21.60 15.88
N THR A 465 5.24 -22.36 15.64
CA THR A 465 6.15 -22.11 14.50
C THR A 465 5.40 -22.30 13.17
N VAL A 466 4.62 -23.38 13.05
CA VAL A 466 3.79 -23.66 11.88
C VAL A 466 2.68 -22.60 11.71
N ALA A 467 2.02 -22.22 12.80
CA ALA A 467 1.01 -21.16 12.79
C ALA A 467 1.56 -19.82 12.31
N ARG A 468 2.78 -19.45 12.73
CA ARG A 468 3.47 -18.24 12.26
C ARG A 468 3.77 -18.27 10.76
N ALA A 469 4.18 -19.42 10.24
CA ALA A 469 4.40 -19.63 8.81
C ALA A 469 3.08 -19.44 8.03
N THR A 470 2.00 -20.10 8.49
CA THR A 470 0.66 -19.94 7.89
C THR A 470 0.21 -18.47 7.85
N LEU A 471 0.34 -17.74 8.97
CA LEU A 471 0.00 -16.32 9.05
C LEU A 471 0.94 -15.45 8.18
N GLY A 472 2.17 -15.88 7.95
CA GLY A 472 3.10 -15.26 7.01
C GLY A 472 2.64 -15.42 5.56
N ASN A 473 2.34 -16.64 5.17
CA ASN A 473 1.82 -16.99 3.85
C ASN A 473 0.49 -16.27 3.54
N GLU A 474 -0.44 -16.22 4.52
CA GLU A 474 -1.70 -15.48 4.44
C GLU A 474 -1.48 -13.99 4.13
N ARG A 475 -0.57 -13.32 4.84
CA ARG A 475 -0.28 -11.88 4.62
C ARG A 475 0.29 -11.60 3.24
N VAL A 476 1.14 -12.49 2.74
CA VAL A 476 1.68 -12.36 1.37
C VAL A 476 0.55 -12.48 0.35
N SER A 477 -0.34 -13.45 0.51
CA SER A 477 -1.49 -13.66 -0.38
C SER A 477 -2.46 -12.48 -0.35
N ILE A 478 -2.90 -12.03 0.84
CA ILE A 478 -3.83 -10.89 0.99
C ILE A 478 -3.19 -9.58 0.51
N GLY A 479 -1.92 -9.34 0.83
CA GLY A 479 -1.20 -8.13 0.43
C GLY A 479 -0.93 -8.04 -1.07
N GLY A 480 -1.00 -9.16 -1.79
CA GLY A 480 -0.89 -9.23 -3.25
C GLY A 480 -2.17 -8.86 -4.02
N GLY A 481 -3.25 -8.51 -3.32
CA GLY A 481 -4.52 -8.13 -3.95
C GLY A 481 -5.43 -9.31 -4.34
N ALA A 482 -5.07 -10.53 -4.00
CA ALA A 482 -5.83 -11.74 -4.30
C ALA A 482 -7.02 -11.97 -3.34
N GLY A 483 -7.83 -10.96 -3.09
CA GLY A 483 -8.94 -11.08 -2.14
C GLY A 483 -10.10 -10.13 -2.42
N GLY A 484 -10.30 -9.77 -3.68
CA GLY A 484 -11.17 -8.69 -4.11
C GLY A 484 -12.66 -8.89 -3.85
N ILE A 485 -13.13 -8.47 -2.67
CA ILE A 485 -14.55 -8.18 -2.42
C ILE A 485 -14.90 -6.77 -2.91
N ALA A 486 -13.89 -5.92 -3.19
CA ALA A 486 -14.11 -4.54 -3.59
C ALA A 486 -14.26 -4.39 -5.11
N PRO A 487 -15.21 -3.58 -5.60
CA PRO A 487 -15.28 -3.20 -7.00
C PRO A 487 -13.98 -2.55 -7.47
N ALA A 488 -13.63 -2.77 -8.74
CA ALA A 488 -12.42 -2.19 -9.31
C ALA A 488 -12.44 -0.65 -9.25
N THR A 489 -11.27 -0.01 -9.14
CA THR A 489 -11.11 1.46 -9.16
C THR A 489 -11.80 2.09 -10.38
N ALA A 490 -11.79 1.42 -11.53
CA ALA A 490 -12.49 1.85 -12.73
C ALA A 490 -13.99 2.08 -12.50
N TRP A 491 -14.63 1.27 -11.66
CA TRP A 491 -16.03 1.45 -11.31
C TRP A 491 -16.29 2.79 -10.58
N LEU A 492 -15.41 3.18 -9.67
CA LEU A 492 -15.54 4.50 -9.01
C LEU A 492 -15.35 5.66 -9.98
N VAL A 493 -14.43 5.52 -10.93
CA VAL A 493 -14.23 6.53 -11.99
C VAL A 493 -15.49 6.65 -12.85
N ASP A 494 -16.11 5.52 -13.21
CA ASP A 494 -17.37 5.52 -13.96
C ASP A 494 -18.54 6.11 -13.16
N LEU A 495 -18.64 5.80 -11.87
CA LEU A 495 -19.62 6.45 -10.99
C LEU A 495 -19.42 7.97 -10.95
N ALA A 496 -18.17 8.43 -10.82
CA ALA A 496 -17.86 9.85 -10.80
C ALA A 496 -18.17 10.54 -12.13
N LYS A 497 -17.94 9.89 -13.26
CA LYS A 497 -18.36 10.42 -14.59
C LYS A 497 -19.85 10.62 -14.69
N ARG A 498 -20.66 9.74 -14.06
CA ARG A 498 -22.12 9.77 -14.13
C ARG A 498 -22.77 10.66 -13.06
N HIS A 499 -22.14 10.78 -11.89
CA HIS A 499 -22.76 11.38 -10.70
C HIS A 499 -21.89 12.44 -10.02
N GLY A 500 -20.65 12.68 -10.50
CA GLY A 500 -19.68 13.54 -9.83
C GLY A 500 -20.13 14.99 -9.66
N ASP A 501 -20.93 15.49 -10.58
CA ASP A 501 -21.44 16.86 -10.52
C ASP A 501 -22.40 17.10 -9.34
N ARG A 502 -22.95 16.05 -8.76
CA ARG A 502 -23.88 16.12 -7.63
C ARG A 502 -23.18 16.33 -6.29
N VAL A 503 -21.88 16.05 -6.22
CA VAL A 503 -21.10 16.07 -4.97
C VAL A 503 -19.93 17.04 -5.09
N VAL A 504 -19.97 18.10 -4.30
CA VAL A 504 -18.87 19.07 -4.24
C VAL A 504 -17.59 18.40 -3.75
N GLY A 505 -16.49 18.66 -4.43
CA GLY A 505 -15.18 18.11 -4.05
C GLY A 505 -14.90 16.70 -4.59
N THR A 506 -15.77 16.16 -5.45
CA THR A 506 -15.53 14.83 -6.09
C THR A 506 -14.18 14.73 -6.77
N PRO A 507 -13.74 15.68 -7.62
CA PRO A 507 -12.42 15.58 -8.27
C PRO A 507 -11.27 15.49 -7.28
N GLN A 508 -11.31 16.28 -6.21
CA GLN A 508 -10.26 16.29 -5.19
C GLN A 508 -10.23 15.00 -4.38
N ARG A 509 -11.40 14.52 -3.96
CA ARG A 509 -11.50 13.30 -3.15
C ARG A 509 -11.10 12.07 -3.96
N LEU A 510 -11.61 11.94 -5.17
CA LEU A 510 -11.30 10.82 -6.04
C LEU A 510 -9.86 10.89 -6.56
N GLY A 511 -9.32 12.08 -6.83
CA GLY A 511 -7.91 12.25 -7.17
C GLY A 511 -6.97 11.78 -6.06
N ARG A 512 -7.29 12.06 -4.79
CA ARG A 512 -6.55 11.50 -3.64
C ARG A 512 -6.64 9.98 -3.60
N PHE A 513 -7.83 9.42 -3.78
CA PHE A 513 -8.05 7.99 -3.85
C PHE A 513 -7.22 7.33 -4.96
N LEU A 514 -7.20 7.91 -6.17
CA LEU A 514 -6.43 7.42 -7.31
C LEU A 514 -4.91 7.50 -7.07
N ALA A 515 -4.44 8.56 -6.44
CA ALA A 515 -3.03 8.68 -6.04
C ALA A 515 -2.64 7.61 -5.00
N GLU A 516 -3.50 7.31 -4.03
CA GLU A 516 -3.28 6.24 -3.05
C GLU A 516 -3.32 4.84 -3.69
N ASP A 517 -4.23 4.61 -4.64
CA ASP A 517 -4.29 3.37 -5.42
C ASP A 517 -2.98 3.15 -6.20
N HIS A 518 -2.45 4.21 -6.80
CA HIS A 518 -1.15 4.16 -7.46
C HIS A 518 -0.01 3.87 -6.48
N ALA A 519 0.02 4.52 -5.32
CA ALA A 519 1.01 4.25 -4.27
C ALA A 519 0.99 2.80 -3.79
N LEU A 520 -0.19 2.20 -3.62
CA LEU A 520 -0.34 0.79 -3.25
C LEU A 520 0.27 -0.15 -4.30
N ARG A 521 0.05 0.12 -5.59
CA ARG A 521 0.68 -0.64 -6.67
C ARG A 521 2.20 -0.54 -6.63
N LEU A 522 2.75 0.66 -6.44
CA LEU A 522 4.19 0.89 -6.36
C LEU A 522 4.83 0.23 -5.13
N LEU A 523 4.18 0.25 -3.97
CA LEU A 523 4.66 -0.42 -2.77
C LEU A 523 4.71 -1.95 -2.96
N ASN A 524 3.72 -2.53 -3.64
CA ASN A 524 3.75 -3.95 -4.00
C ASN A 524 4.86 -4.25 -5.02
N LEU A 525 5.06 -3.37 -6.01
CA LEU A 525 6.13 -3.48 -6.98
C LEU A 525 7.51 -3.41 -6.31
N ARG A 526 7.73 -2.46 -5.39
CA ARG A 526 8.97 -2.34 -4.62
C ARG A 526 9.26 -3.60 -3.80
N ARG A 527 8.23 -4.22 -3.22
CA ARG A 527 8.37 -5.52 -2.55
C ARG A 527 8.84 -6.61 -3.50
N ALA A 528 8.30 -6.66 -4.71
CA ALA A 528 8.74 -7.60 -5.73
C ALA A 528 10.21 -7.36 -6.13
N VAL A 529 10.60 -6.10 -6.37
CA VAL A 529 11.99 -5.72 -6.70
C VAL A 529 12.97 -6.13 -5.59
N ARG A 530 12.65 -5.85 -4.31
CA ARG A 530 13.50 -6.28 -3.17
C ARG A 530 13.66 -7.79 -3.12
N SER A 531 12.61 -8.53 -3.44
CA SER A 531 12.70 -10.00 -3.54
C SER A 531 13.59 -10.45 -4.69
N ILE A 532 13.61 -9.71 -5.81
CA ILE A 532 14.53 -9.94 -6.94
C ILE A 532 15.99 -9.76 -6.51
N GLU A 533 16.26 -8.76 -5.69
CA GLU A 533 17.60 -8.44 -5.18
C GLU A 533 18.06 -9.37 -4.04
N GLY A 534 17.26 -10.39 -3.71
CA GLY A 534 17.58 -11.33 -2.62
C GLY A 534 17.45 -10.72 -1.22
N SER A 535 16.89 -9.51 -1.10
CA SER A 535 16.59 -8.89 0.18
C SER A 535 15.37 -9.56 0.79
N GLY A 536 15.41 -9.87 2.09
CA GLY A 536 14.27 -10.44 2.80
C GLY A 536 13.02 -9.54 2.74
N PRO A 537 11.85 -10.03 3.18
CA PRO A 537 10.61 -9.26 3.15
C PRO A 537 10.80 -7.96 3.95
N GLY A 538 10.67 -6.84 3.25
CA GLY A 538 10.75 -5.51 3.82
C GLY A 538 9.48 -5.13 4.60
N PRO A 539 9.42 -3.89 5.07
CA PRO A 539 8.29 -3.35 5.84
C PRO A 539 6.99 -3.28 5.05
N GLU A 540 7.09 -3.31 3.72
CA GLU A 540 6.00 -2.99 2.79
C GLU A 540 4.75 -3.85 3.02
N GLY A 541 4.91 -5.11 3.42
CA GLY A 541 3.76 -6.02 3.65
C GLY A 541 2.80 -5.56 4.74
N ASN A 542 3.32 -4.96 5.82
CA ASN A 542 2.47 -4.39 6.88
C ASN A 542 1.88 -3.04 6.47
N ILE A 543 2.65 -2.22 5.74
CA ILE A 543 2.21 -0.93 5.21
C ILE A 543 1.10 -1.13 4.18
N THR A 544 1.31 -2.01 3.21
CA THR A 544 0.31 -2.29 2.16
C THR A 544 -0.97 -2.87 2.73
N LYS A 545 -0.90 -3.79 3.72
CA LYS A 545 -2.09 -4.33 4.39
C LYS A 545 -2.91 -3.24 5.07
N LEU A 546 -2.25 -2.34 5.80
CA LEU A 546 -2.92 -1.24 6.50
C LEU A 546 -3.55 -0.27 5.50
N LYS A 547 -2.79 0.19 4.51
CA LYS A 547 -3.27 1.11 3.47
C LYS A 547 -4.39 0.51 2.64
N LEU A 548 -4.31 -0.77 2.29
CA LEU A 548 -5.35 -1.46 1.53
C LEU A 548 -6.69 -1.49 2.30
N ALA A 549 -6.63 -1.76 3.61
CA ALA A 549 -7.83 -1.76 4.44
C ALA A 549 -8.48 -0.36 4.52
N GLU A 550 -7.67 0.70 4.67
CA GLU A 550 -8.13 2.09 4.68
C GLU A 550 -8.67 2.52 3.30
N HIS A 551 -8.00 2.11 2.23
CA HIS A 551 -8.38 2.39 0.86
C HIS A 551 -9.74 1.78 0.48
N PHE A 552 -10.02 0.54 0.89
CA PHE A 552 -11.33 -0.07 0.70
C PHE A 552 -12.44 0.64 1.48
N GLN A 553 -12.15 1.14 2.68
CA GLN A 553 -13.11 1.94 3.43
C GLN A 553 -13.42 3.25 2.71
N GLU A 554 -12.39 3.93 2.19
CA GLU A 554 -12.57 5.16 1.43
C GLU A 554 -13.30 4.91 0.10
N GLN A 555 -13.03 3.80 -0.59
CA GLN A 555 -13.77 3.38 -1.77
C GLN A 555 -15.28 3.27 -1.50
N GLY A 556 -15.64 2.59 -0.43
CA GLY A 556 -17.04 2.47 0.00
C GLY A 556 -17.65 3.84 0.32
N ALA A 557 -16.93 4.69 1.03
CA ALA A 557 -17.40 6.02 1.41
C ALA A 557 -17.58 6.96 0.19
N ILE A 558 -16.71 6.88 -0.81
CA ILE A 558 -16.86 7.62 -2.08
C ILE A 558 -18.10 7.13 -2.83
N ALA A 559 -18.26 5.81 -2.98
CA ALA A 559 -19.41 5.24 -3.69
C ALA A 559 -20.75 5.65 -3.05
N VAL A 560 -20.80 5.61 -1.70
CA VAL A 560 -21.96 6.12 -0.93
C VAL A 560 -22.27 7.57 -1.26
N SER A 561 -21.24 8.42 -1.27
CA SER A 561 -21.41 9.86 -1.55
C SER A 561 -21.93 10.12 -2.97
N LEU A 562 -21.40 9.38 -3.97
CA LEU A 562 -21.76 9.55 -5.38
C LEU A 562 -23.16 9.05 -5.70
N LEU A 563 -23.57 7.91 -5.12
CA LEU A 563 -24.89 7.33 -5.34
C LEU A 563 -26.00 8.04 -4.54
N GLY A 564 -25.65 8.64 -3.39
CA GLY A 564 -26.62 9.36 -2.56
C GLY A 564 -27.82 8.50 -2.16
N PRO A 565 -29.07 8.95 -2.39
CA PRO A 565 -30.28 8.21 -2.01
C PRO A 565 -30.43 6.82 -2.66
N GLU A 566 -29.86 6.59 -3.84
CA GLU A 566 -29.90 5.29 -4.52
C GLU A 566 -29.25 4.16 -3.71
N MET A 567 -28.32 4.51 -2.84
CA MET A 567 -27.64 3.57 -1.96
C MET A 567 -28.57 2.94 -0.90
N VAL A 568 -29.70 3.55 -0.61
CA VAL A 568 -30.67 3.04 0.38
C VAL A 568 -31.41 1.81 -0.16
N LEU A 569 -31.39 1.61 -1.48
CA LEU A 569 -32.04 0.49 -2.13
C LEU A 569 -31.10 -0.72 -2.20
N ASP A 570 -31.60 -1.89 -1.76
CA ASP A 570 -30.85 -3.16 -1.87
C ASP A 570 -31.01 -3.77 -3.28
N SER A 571 -30.65 -2.96 -4.30
CA SER A 571 -30.69 -3.36 -5.71
C SER A 571 -29.66 -2.59 -6.54
N GLY A 572 -29.26 -3.16 -7.67
CA GLY A 572 -28.37 -2.51 -8.63
C GLY A 572 -27.04 -2.02 -8.02
N GLU A 573 -26.62 -0.83 -8.43
CA GLU A 573 -25.37 -0.21 -7.95
C GLU A 573 -25.43 0.18 -6.46
N GLY A 574 -26.60 0.52 -5.94
CA GLY A 574 -26.80 0.81 -4.52
C GLY A 574 -26.45 -0.39 -3.65
N ALA A 575 -26.94 -1.58 -3.98
CA ALA A 575 -26.61 -2.81 -3.28
C ALA A 575 -25.11 -3.16 -3.39
N LEU A 576 -24.48 -2.91 -4.55
CA LEU A 576 -23.04 -3.13 -4.72
C LEU A 576 -22.21 -2.20 -3.82
N ALA A 577 -22.55 -0.91 -3.80
CA ALA A 577 -21.87 0.07 -2.96
C ALA A 577 -22.06 -0.21 -1.46
N ALA A 578 -23.28 -0.59 -1.06
CA ALA A 578 -23.57 -0.97 0.32
C ALA A 578 -22.76 -2.19 0.77
N ARG A 579 -22.68 -3.23 -0.07
CA ARG A 579 -21.84 -4.41 0.20
C ARG A 579 -20.36 -4.04 0.26
N ALA A 580 -19.86 -3.19 -0.63
CA ALA A 580 -18.47 -2.72 -0.60
C ALA A 580 -18.16 -1.94 0.68
N ALA A 581 -19.02 -1.00 1.07
CA ALA A 581 -18.85 -0.17 2.27
C ALA A 581 -18.88 -1.01 3.58
N MET A 582 -19.80 -1.98 3.66
CA MET A 582 -19.88 -2.90 4.80
C MET A 582 -18.73 -3.91 4.81
N GLY A 583 -18.41 -4.52 3.66
CA GLY A 583 -17.35 -5.51 3.52
C GLY A 583 -15.96 -4.95 3.83
N ALA A 584 -15.71 -3.68 3.53
CA ALA A 584 -14.46 -2.98 3.86
C ALA A 584 -14.12 -3.00 5.36
N ARG A 585 -15.12 -3.13 6.23
CA ARG A 585 -14.90 -3.27 7.68
C ARG A 585 -14.21 -4.59 8.01
N GLY A 586 -14.56 -5.67 7.30
CA GLY A 586 -13.89 -6.97 7.43
C GLY A 586 -12.41 -6.89 7.08
N MET A 587 -12.03 -6.13 6.05
CA MET A 587 -10.62 -5.94 5.64
C MET A 587 -9.76 -5.23 6.69
N ALA A 588 -10.36 -4.36 7.51
CA ALA A 588 -9.64 -3.71 8.62
C ALA A 588 -9.42 -4.63 9.82
N ILE A 589 -10.10 -5.78 9.88
CA ILE A 589 -10.07 -6.74 10.99
C ILE A 589 -9.26 -7.98 10.61
N ALA A 590 -9.52 -8.56 9.44
CA ALA A 590 -8.91 -9.80 8.98
C ALA A 590 -7.39 -9.69 8.80
N GLY A 591 -6.65 -10.77 8.99
CA GLY A 591 -5.18 -10.79 8.87
C GLY A 591 -4.45 -9.93 9.92
N GLY A 592 -5.11 -9.63 11.04
CA GLY A 592 -4.70 -8.69 12.09
C GLY A 592 -5.34 -7.31 11.89
N THR A 593 -5.91 -6.76 12.97
CA THR A 593 -6.58 -5.46 12.89
C THR A 593 -5.63 -4.34 12.49
N SER A 594 -6.19 -3.22 12.01
CA SER A 594 -5.39 -2.03 11.67
C SER A 594 -4.52 -1.54 12.83
N GLU A 595 -4.97 -1.71 14.08
CA GLU A 595 -4.23 -1.39 15.30
C GLU A 595 -3.03 -2.34 15.49
N ILE A 596 -3.23 -3.64 15.27
CA ILE A 596 -2.15 -4.63 15.31
C ILE A 596 -1.13 -4.39 14.18
N ALA A 597 -1.59 -4.03 12.99
CA ALA A 597 -0.69 -3.66 11.89
C ALA A 597 0.19 -2.45 12.25
N ARG A 598 -0.40 -1.39 12.87
CA ARG A 598 0.36 -0.22 13.36
C ARG A 598 1.35 -0.59 14.45
N ASN A 599 0.99 -1.45 15.39
CA ASN A 599 1.92 -1.94 16.41
C ASN A 599 3.10 -2.70 15.75
N GLN A 600 2.83 -3.55 14.77
CA GLN A 600 3.89 -4.28 14.06
C GLN A 600 4.81 -3.35 13.26
N ILE A 601 4.27 -2.32 12.62
CA ILE A 601 5.06 -1.29 11.93
C ILE A 601 5.97 -0.60 12.95
N ALA A 602 5.42 -0.12 14.06
CA ALA A 602 6.18 0.58 15.09
C ALA A 602 7.26 -0.30 15.72
N GLU A 603 6.94 -1.55 16.06
CA GLU A 603 7.87 -2.43 16.79
C GLU A 603 8.90 -3.09 15.90
N ARG A 604 8.52 -3.51 14.69
CA ARG A 604 9.41 -4.30 13.82
C ARG A 604 10.15 -3.48 12.78
N ILE A 605 9.60 -2.35 12.37
CA ILE A 605 10.20 -1.49 11.35
C ILE A 605 10.89 -0.30 12.02
N LEU A 606 10.17 0.43 12.88
CA LEU A 606 10.73 1.58 13.58
C LEU A 606 11.53 1.21 14.83
N GLY A 607 11.58 -0.08 15.21
CA GLY A 607 12.34 -0.57 16.34
C GLY A 607 11.89 -0.02 17.69
N MET A 608 10.62 0.37 17.80
CA MET A 608 10.07 0.85 19.08
C MET A 608 9.84 -0.32 20.04
N PRO A 609 10.02 -0.14 21.36
CA PRO A 609 9.88 -1.21 22.34
C PRO A 609 8.42 -1.66 22.46
N ARG A 610 8.22 -2.94 22.81
CA ARG A 610 6.90 -3.45 23.18
C ARG A 610 6.44 -2.83 24.49
N ASP A 611 5.11 -2.82 24.70
CA ASP A 611 4.56 -2.43 25.99
C ASP A 611 4.96 -3.48 27.05
N PRO A 612 5.66 -3.10 28.12
CA PRO A 612 6.08 -4.04 29.15
C PRO A 612 4.92 -4.63 29.97
N LEU A 613 3.72 -4.06 29.85
CA LEU A 613 2.51 -4.59 30.51
C LEU A 613 1.82 -5.70 29.69
N ILE A 614 2.28 -5.96 28.46
CA ILE A 614 1.79 -7.03 27.60
C ILE A 614 2.87 -8.12 27.59
N THR A 615 2.80 -9.03 28.57
CA THR A 615 3.68 -10.21 28.68
C THR A 615 3.12 -11.42 27.93
#